data_4fe297c8d632e1042bf84dd342e271a9
#
_entry.id   4fe297c8d632e1042bf84dd342e271a9
#
_cell.length_a   1.000
_cell.length_b   1.000
_cell.length_c   1.000
_cell.angle_alpha   90.00
_cell.angle_beta   90.00
_cell.angle_gamma   90.00
#
_symmetry.space_group_name_H-M   'P 1'
#
loop_
_entity.id
_entity.type
_entity.pdbx_description
1 polymer ?
#
loop_
_entity_poly.entity_id
_entity_poly.type
_entity_poly.pdbx_seq_one_letter_code
_entity_poly.pdbx_strand_id
1 'polypeptide(L)'
;MPRRKSAAKVRPGAAKEISVLAWIQDAYGNVLLIQQSAGKQLWSLPGGKVRCGEGLMMGLRREIKEEIGLTVVSAKVIDLFDRPQRRSLAVLFLTKLRKGTLKLRDGEILNARFVGKLPPGATPSVRYFWARQFPPRGTRGHHLEL
;
A
#
# COMPACT_ATOMS: atom_id res chain seq x y z
N MET A 1 -27.82 25.59 22.79
CA MET A 1 -26.87 24.83 22.80
C MET A 1 -26.06 24.86 21.68
N PRO A 2 -25.22 25.36 21.66
CA PRO A 2 -24.60 25.59 20.52
C PRO A 2 -23.65 24.69 20.12
N ARG A 3 -23.29 24.25 20.67
CA ARG A 3 -22.57 23.57 20.51
C ARG A 3 -22.03 22.82 19.71
N ARG A 4 -22.38 22.21 19.20
CA ARG A 4 -22.10 21.38 18.30
C ARG A 4 -21.58 21.97 17.09
N LYS A 5 -21.44 23.19 16.90
CA LYS A 5 -20.91 23.85 15.74
C LYS A 5 -19.50 23.41 15.42
N SER A 6 -18.68 23.17 16.42
CA SER A 6 -17.33 22.70 16.16
C SER A 6 -17.30 21.31 15.52
N ALA A 7 -18.16 20.43 15.96
CA ALA A 7 -18.24 19.10 15.35
C ALA A 7 -18.76 19.20 13.92
N ALA A 8 -19.70 20.09 13.66
CA ALA A 8 -20.22 20.28 12.33
C ALA A 8 -19.19 20.87 11.36
N LYS A 9 -18.12 21.48 11.87
CA LYS A 9 -17.08 22.03 11.02
C LYS A 9 -16.13 20.99 10.50
N VAL A 10 -16.10 19.80 11.05
CA VAL A 10 -15.36 18.71 10.47
C VAL A 10 -16.16 18.20 9.29
N ARG A 11 -15.81 18.69 8.13
CA ARG A 11 -16.51 18.33 6.90
C ARG A 11 -16.18 16.89 6.55
N PRO A 12 -17.18 16.05 6.23
CA PRO A 12 -16.92 14.70 5.77
C PRO A 12 -15.94 14.67 4.59
N GLY A 13 -16.03 15.64 3.71
CA GLY A 13 -15.14 15.73 2.58
C GLY A 13 -13.71 16.16 2.89
N ALA A 14 -13.40 16.58 4.11
CA ALA A 14 -12.06 16.95 4.52
C ALA A 14 -11.26 15.75 5.06
N ALA A 15 -11.92 14.66 5.38
CA ALA A 15 -11.25 13.47 5.89
C ALA A 15 -10.43 12.79 4.78
N LYS A 16 -9.26 12.31 5.15
CA LYS A 16 -8.42 11.52 4.26
C LYS A 16 -8.70 10.03 4.45
N GLU A 17 -8.75 9.30 3.36
CA GLU A 17 -8.68 7.85 3.40
C GLU A 17 -7.23 7.42 3.59
N ILE A 18 -7.00 6.57 4.54
CA ILE A 18 -5.66 6.02 4.79
C ILE A 18 -5.60 4.60 4.29
N SER A 19 -4.63 4.33 3.42
CA SER A 19 -4.32 3.00 2.94
C SER A 19 -2.97 2.56 3.50
N VAL A 20 -2.85 1.28 3.78
CA VAL A 20 -1.61 0.63 4.17
C VAL A 20 -1.21 -0.34 3.09
N LEU A 21 0.01 -0.24 2.61
CA LEU A 21 0.53 -1.03 1.50
C LEU A 21 1.81 -1.73 1.92
N ALA A 22 2.00 -2.95 1.43
CA ALA A 22 3.15 -3.76 1.76
C ALA A 22 4.17 -3.78 0.63
N TRP A 23 5.41 -3.46 0.95
CA TRP A 23 6.57 -3.66 0.10
C TRP A 23 7.22 -4.97 0.52
N ILE A 24 7.04 -6.00 -0.29
CA ILE A 24 7.48 -7.35 0.01
C ILE A 24 8.44 -7.78 -1.10
N GLN A 25 9.66 -8.13 -0.74
CA GLN A 25 10.67 -8.54 -1.70
C GLN A 25 11.08 -10.00 -1.46
N ASP A 26 11.36 -10.71 -2.55
CA ASP A 26 11.98 -12.03 -2.48
C ASP A 26 13.51 -11.90 -2.32
N ALA A 27 14.20 -13.04 -2.30
CA ALA A 27 15.66 -13.08 -2.14
C ALA A 27 16.42 -12.39 -3.28
N TYR A 28 15.77 -12.22 -4.43
CA TYR A 28 16.37 -11.59 -5.61
C TYR A 28 16.03 -10.11 -5.73
N GLY A 29 15.29 -9.56 -4.77
CA GLY A 29 14.86 -8.17 -4.80
C GLY A 29 13.60 -7.90 -5.62
N ASN A 30 12.94 -8.93 -6.14
CA ASN A 30 11.68 -8.77 -6.84
C ASN A 30 10.57 -8.39 -5.86
N VAL A 31 9.63 -7.58 -6.32
CA VAL A 31 8.55 -7.03 -5.48
C VAL A 31 7.25 -7.76 -5.76
N LEU A 32 6.55 -8.13 -4.69
CA LEU A 32 5.24 -8.77 -4.82
C LEU A 32 4.17 -7.75 -5.20
N LEU A 33 3.55 -7.97 -6.35
CA LEU A 33 2.38 -7.24 -6.79
C LEU A 33 1.20 -8.19 -6.94
N ILE A 34 0.01 -7.65 -6.74
CA ILE A 34 -1.25 -8.36 -6.95
C ILE A 34 -2.02 -7.68 -8.06
N GLN A 35 -2.76 -8.49 -8.83
CA GLN A 35 -3.59 -7.99 -9.92
C GLN A 35 -5.05 -8.00 -9.48
N GLN A 36 -5.69 -6.85 -9.53
CA GLN A 36 -7.10 -6.69 -9.19
C GLN A 36 -7.98 -7.28 -10.28
N SER A 37 -9.09 -7.92 -9.90
CA SER A 37 -10.05 -8.43 -10.86
C SER A 37 -10.96 -7.34 -11.42
N ALA A 38 -11.22 -6.30 -10.64
CA ALA A 38 -12.14 -5.24 -11.00
C ALA A 38 -11.52 -4.21 -11.95
N GLY A 39 -12.37 -3.54 -12.72
CA GLY A 39 -11.99 -2.44 -13.58
C GLY A 39 -10.95 -2.82 -14.63
N LYS A 40 -9.87 -2.07 -14.70
CA LYS A 40 -8.79 -2.26 -15.68
C LYS A 40 -7.83 -3.38 -15.29
N GLN A 41 -8.10 -4.11 -14.23
CA GLN A 41 -7.25 -5.20 -13.74
C GLN A 41 -5.82 -4.74 -13.47
N LEU A 42 -5.69 -3.63 -12.77
CA LEU A 42 -4.39 -3.02 -12.49
C LEU A 42 -3.59 -3.85 -11.49
N TRP A 43 -2.27 -3.72 -11.59
CA TRP A 43 -1.33 -4.27 -10.62
C TRP A 43 -1.14 -3.29 -9.48
N SER A 44 -1.28 -3.77 -8.26
CA SER A 44 -1.15 -2.98 -7.05
C SER A 44 -0.25 -3.66 -6.03
N LEU A 45 0.21 -2.88 -5.05
CA LEU A 45 0.83 -3.46 -3.86
C LEU A 45 -0.25 -4.10 -3.01
N PRO A 46 0.06 -5.21 -2.32
CA PRO A 46 -0.86 -5.78 -1.34
C PRO A 46 -1.16 -4.77 -0.24
N GLY A 47 -2.40 -4.72 0.18
CA GLY A 47 -2.84 -3.79 1.22
C GLY A 47 -4.21 -3.22 0.90
N GLY A 48 -4.62 -2.22 1.61
CA GLY A 48 -5.92 -1.60 1.42
C GLY A 48 -6.23 -0.53 2.45
N LYS A 49 -7.48 -0.12 2.48
CA LYS A 49 -7.94 0.94 3.35
C LYS A 49 -8.01 0.49 4.80
N VAL A 50 -7.53 1.36 5.68
CA VAL A 50 -7.66 1.16 7.12
C VAL A 50 -9.08 1.50 7.54
N ARG A 51 -9.65 0.67 8.40
CA ARG A 51 -10.98 0.88 8.93
C ARG A 51 -10.97 1.91 10.06
N CYS A 52 -12.09 2.55 10.28
CA CYS A 52 -12.26 3.45 11.40
C CYS A 52 -11.97 2.70 12.72
N GLY A 53 -11.12 3.27 13.57
CA GLY A 53 -10.74 2.65 14.83
C GLY A 53 -9.68 1.56 14.72
N GLU A 54 -9.24 1.23 13.52
CA GLU A 54 -8.21 0.22 13.30
C GLU A 54 -6.82 0.89 13.24
N GLY A 55 -5.84 0.33 13.92
CA GLY A 55 -4.46 0.79 13.80
C GLY A 55 -3.86 0.41 12.45
N LEU A 56 -2.81 1.13 12.03
CA LEU A 56 -2.19 0.92 10.72
C LEU A 56 -1.65 -0.51 10.58
N MET A 57 -0.94 -1.00 11.59
CA MET A 57 -0.37 -2.34 11.57
C MET A 57 -1.46 -3.43 11.54
N MET A 58 -2.54 -3.22 12.28
CA MET A 58 -3.67 -4.15 12.27
C MET A 58 -4.33 -4.19 10.89
N GLY A 59 -4.50 -3.03 10.28
CA GLY A 59 -5.05 -2.92 8.93
C GLY A 59 -4.17 -3.64 7.91
N LEU A 60 -2.86 -3.47 7.99
CA LEU A 60 -1.92 -4.15 7.11
C LEU A 60 -2.01 -5.67 7.26
N ARG A 61 -1.99 -6.15 8.50
CA ARG A 61 -2.10 -7.60 8.79
C ARG A 61 -3.40 -8.18 8.26
N ARG A 62 -4.49 -7.47 8.48
CA ARG A 62 -5.82 -7.88 8.01
C ARG A 62 -5.87 -7.95 6.49
N GLU A 63 -5.44 -6.89 5.81
CA GLU A 63 -5.48 -6.82 4.34
C GLU A 63 -4.60 -7.92 3.71
N ILE A 64 -3.39 -8.11 4.20
CA ILE A 64 -2.51 -9.15 3.68
C ILE A 64 -3.12 -10.54 3.87
N LYS A 65 -3.71 -10.80 5.02
CA LYS A 65 -4.37 -12.07 5.30
C LYS A 65 -5.57 -12.28 4.38
N GLU A 66 -6.38 -11.25 4.19
CA GLU A 66 -7.56 -11.32 3.33
C GLU A 66 -7.20 -11.49 1.86
N GLU A 67 -6.21 -10.76 1.37
CA GLU A 67 -5.88 -10.75 -0.07
C GLU A 67 -5.05 -11.94 -0.53
N ILE A 68 -4.05 -12.33 0.23
CA ILE A 68 -3.09 -13.36 -0.17
C ILE A 68 -2.92 -14.52 0.82
N GLY A 69 -3.64 -14.49 1.93
CA GLY A 69 -3.67 -15.59 2.89
C GLY A 69 -2.42 -15.75 3.75
N LEU A 70 -1.50 -14.80 3.73
CA LEU A 70 -0.24 -14.92 4.46
C LEU A 70 -0.22 -14.05 5.71
N THR A 71 0.69 -14.40 6.63
CA THR A 71 0.83 -13.73 7.91
C THR A 71 2.05 -12.81 7.92
N VAL A 72 1.85 -11.56 8.32
CA VAL A 72 2.92 -10.58 8.48
C VAL A 72 3.72 -10.91 9.74
N VAL A 73 5.04 -11.09 9.57
CA VAL A 73 5.96 -11.31 10.70
C VAL A 73 6.46 -9.99 11.24
N SER A 74 6.86 -9.09 10.37
CA SER A 74 7.32 -7.76 10.74
C SER A 74 7.03 -6.76 9.65
N ALA A 75 6.84 -5.52 10.03
CA ALA A 75 6.64 -4.42 9.10
C ALA A 75 7.10 -3.11 9.72
N LYS A 76 7.68 -2.24 8.89
CA LYS A 76 8.03 -0.89 9.32
C LYS A 76 7.71 0.10 8.22
N VAL A 77 7.29 1.30 8.61
CA VAL A 77 6.99 2.37 7.65
C VAL A 77 8.28 2.80 6.98
N ILE A 78 8.28 2.84 5.65
CA ILE A 78 9.43 3.29 4.88
C ILE A 78 9.11 4.48 3.97
N ASP A 79 7.85 4.73 3.67
CA ASP A 79 7.47 5.86 2.81
C ASP A 79 5.99 6.22 2.98
N LEU A 80 5.64 7.39 2.45
CA LEU A 80 4.28 7.92 2.41
C LEU A 80 4.00 8.45 1.02
N PHE A 81 2.78 8.30 0.56
CA PHE A 81 2.29 8.94 -0.65
C PHE A 81 1.04 9.73 -0.31
N ASP A 82 1.22 11.04 -0.11
CA ASP A 82 0.13 11.95 0.20
C ASP A 82 -0.45 12.52 -1.09
N ARG A 83 -1.72 12.33 -1.28
CA ARG A 83 -2.46 12.82 -2.45
C ARG A 83 -3.62 13.69 -1.98
N PRO A 84 -3.36 14.96 -1.62
CA PRO A 84 -4.38 15.81 -1.03
C PRO A 84 -5.60 16.04 -1.93
N GLN A 85 -5.40 16.13 -3.26
CA GLN A 85 -6.52 16.30 -4.19
C GLN A 85 -7.43 15.06 -4.24
N ARG A 86 -6.91 13.91 -3.87
CA ARG A 86 -7.65 12.66 -3.79
C ARG A 86 -8.08 12.33 -2.38
N ARG A 87 -7.75 13.20 -1.42
CA ARG A 87 -8.00 12.97 0.01
C ARG A 87 -7.52 11.61 0.46
N SER A 88 -6.34 11.22 0.01
CA SER A 88 -5.78 9.92 0.33
C SER A 88 -4.33 10.03 0.78
N LEU A 89 -3.97 9.18 1.71
CA LEU A 89 -2.62 8.99 2.18
C LEU A 89 -2.32 7.49 2.17
N ALA A 90 -1.34 7.07 1.40
CA ALA A 90 -0.86 5.70 1.43
C ALA A 90 0.40 5.62 2.28
N VAL A 91 0.43 4.68 3.19
CA VAL A 91 1.58 4.39 4.06
C VAL A 91 2.21 3.10 3.58
N LEU A 92 3.48 3.15 3.20
CA LEU A 92 4.23 2.00 2.71
C LEU A 92 5.01 1.35 3.83
N PHE A 93 4.83 0.04 3.99
CA PHE A 93 5.55 -0.76 4.97
C PHE A 93 6.50 -1.73 4.28
N LEU A 94 7.75 -1.71 4.67
CA LEU A 94 8.66 -2.81 4.36
C LEU A 94 8.22 -4.00 5.20
N THR A 95 7.77 -5.05 4.53
CA THR A 95 7.02 -6.14 5.16
C THR A 95 7.68 -7.47 4.94
N LYS A 96 7.80 -8.25 6.00
CA LYS A 96 8.24 -9.65 5.94
C LYS A 96 7.08 -10.56 6.28
N LEU A 97 6.91 -11.60 5.47
CA LEU A 97 5.86 -12.58 5.64
C LEU A 97 6.41 -13.88 6.20
N ARG A 98 5.56 -14.57 6.97
CA ARG A 98 5.84 -15.95 7.33
C ARG A 98 5.71 -16.83 6.09
N LYS A 99 6.59 -17.81 5.92
CA LYS A 99 6.47 -18.77 4.84
C LYS A 99 5.12 -19.48 4.89
N GLY A 100 4.50 -19.61 3.76
CA GLY A 100 3.19 -20.21 3.63
C GLY A 100 2.76 -20.28 2.18
N THR A 101 1.58 -20.84 1.96
CA THR A 101 1.01 -20.95 0.63
C THR A 101 0.14 -19.74 0.33
N LEU A 102 0.34 -19.12 -0.82
CA LEU A 102 -0.50 -18.04 -1.30
C LEU A 102 -1.92 -18.55 -1.50
N LYS A 103 -2.87 -17.83 -0.93
CA LYS A 103 -4.28 -18.09 -1.14
C LYS A 103 -4.94 -16.77 -1.54
N LEU A 104 -5.16 -16.60 -2.84
CA LEU A 104 -5.72 -15.37 -3.37
C LEU A 104 -7.21 -15.26 -3.05
N ARG A 105 -7.65 -14.05 -2.73
CA ARG A 105 -9.05 -13.78 -2.44
C ARG A 105 -9.90 -13.96 -3.68
N ASP A 106 -10.84 -14.92 -3.64
CA ASP A 106 -11.69 -15.24 -4.75
C ASP A 106 -12.49 -14.02 -5.23
N GLY A 107 -12.54 -13.84 -6.53
CA GLY A 107 -13.33 -12.80 -7.17
C GLY A 107 -12.72 -11.40 -7.09
N GLU A 108 -11.68 -11.19 -6.29
CA GLU A 108 -11.06 -9.88 -6.13
C GLU A 108 -9.62 -9.83 -6.63
N ILE A 109 -8.85 -10.87 -6.42
CA ILE A 109 -7.44 -10.94 -6.81
C ILE A 109 -7.26 -12.02 -7.87
N LEU A 110 -6.82 -11.63 -9.07
CA LEU A 110 -6.57 -12.56 -10.17
C LEU A 110 -5.23 -13.25 -10.06
N ASN A 111 -4.19 -12.50 -9.71
CA ASN A 111 -2.82 -12.99 -9.68
C ASN A 111 -2.01 -12.32 -8.58
N ALA A 112 -0.96 -12.99 -8.16
CA ALA A 112 0.10 -12.43 -7.35
C ALA A 112 1.43 -12.86 -7.95
N ARG A 113 2.36 -11.92 -8.15
CA ARG A 113 3.66 -12.19 -8.76
C ARG A 113 4.75 -11.36 -8.12
N PHE A 114 5.93 -11.94 -7.99
CA PHE A 114 7.15 -11.20 -7.74
C PHE A 114 7.68 -10.71 -9.08
N VAL A 115 7.86 -9.41 -9.21
CA VAL A 115 8.31 -8.78 -10.47
C VAL A 115 9.57 -7.97 -10.25
N GLY A 116 10.47 -8.01 -11.23
CA GLY A 116 11.71 -7.24 -11.21
C GLY A 116 11.64 -5.93 -11.98
N LYS A 117 10.55 -5.71 -12.71
CA LYS A 117 10.32 -4.50 -13.49
C LYS A 117 8.91 -4.01 -13.24
N LEU A 118 8.74 -2.69 -13.29
CA LEU A 118 7.42 -2.09 -13.19
C LEU A 118 6.54 -2.56 -14.35
N PRO A 119 5.44 -3.27 -14.09
CA PRO A 119 4.58 -3.74 -15.17
C PRO A 119 3.74 -2.61 -15.75
N PRO A 120 3.32 -2.72 -17.03
CA PRO A 120 2.30 -1.85 -17.56
C PRO A 120 1.00 -2.09 -16.77
N GLY A 121 0.18 -1.07 -16.61
CA GLY A 121 -1.05 -1.20 -15.83
C GLY A 121 -0.85 -1.20 -14.32
N ALA A 122 0.27 -0.66 -13.84
CA ALA A 122 0.47 -0.46 -12.41
C ALA A 122 -0.34 0.74 -11.90
N THR A 123 -0.81 0.64 -10.65
CA THR A 123 -1.52 1.74 -10.00
C THR A 123 -0.61 2.94 -9.76
N PRO A 124 -1.17 4.15 -9.56
CA PRO A 124 -0.36 5.32 -9.21
C PRO A 124 0.52 5.10 -7.98
N SER A 125 0.05 4.42 -6.96
CA SER A 125 0.84 4.13 -5.76
C SER A 125 2.03 3.24 -6.07
N VAL A 126 1.85 2.20 -6.88
CA VAL A 126 2.96 1.34 -7.31
C VAL A 126 4.00 2.15 -8.06
N ARG A 127 3.58 2.99 -9.02
CA ARG A 127 4.50 3.83 -9.80
C ARG A 127 5.29 4.78 -8.91
N TYR A 128 4.61 5.43 -7.98
CA TYR A 128 5.24 6.37 -7.06
C TYR A 128 6.29 5.69 -6.19
N PHE A 129 5.93 4.62 -5.50
CA PHE A 129 6.84 3.92 -4.61
C PHE A 129 7.96 3.20 -5.37
N TRP A 130 7.67 2.64 -6.54
CA TRP A 130 8.67 2.00 -7.38
C TRP A 130 9.80 2.94 -7.75
N ALA A 131 9.46 4.14 -8.21
CA ALA A 131 10.44 5.15 -8.57
C ALA A 131 11.31 5.59 -7.38
N ARG A 132 10.75 5.59 -6.18
CA ARG A 132 11.46 5.98 -4.97
C ARG A 132 12.35 4.87 -4.42
N GLN A 133 11.88 3.62 -4.50
CA GLN A 133 12.67 2.48 -4.04
C GLN A 133 13.74 2.06 -5.07
N PHE A 134 13.48 2.28 -6.34
CA PHE A 134 14.39 1.98 -7.44
C PHE A 134 14.65 3.23 -8.28
N PRO A 135 15.39 4.21 -7.76
CA PRO A 135 15.66 5.43 -8.52
C PRO A 135 16.48 5.13 -9.78
N PRO A 136 16.28 5.87 -10.88
CA PRO A 136 17.08 5.72 -12.08
C PRO A 136 18.57 5.88 -11.79
N ARG A 137 19.42 5.12 -12.49
CA ARG A 137 20.87 5.25 -12.37
C ARG A 137 21.27 6.67 -12.72
N GLY A 138 22.06 7.32 -11.87
CA GLY A 138 22.53 8.69 -12.06
C GLY A 138 21.83 9.74 -11.19
N THR A 139 20.75 9.41 -10.55
CA THR A 139 20.10 10.29 -9.57
C THR A 139 20.63 10.08 -8.15
N ARG A 140 21.82 9.50 -8.03
CA ARG A 140 22.50 9.50 -6.74
C ARG A 140 22.93 10.90 -6.47
N GLY A 141 22.32 11.54 -5.57
CA GLY A 141 22.95 12.78 -5.22
C GLY A 141 22.19 13.73 -4.38
N HIS A 142 21.04 13.46 -4.01
CA HIS A 142 20.40 14.30 -3.02
C HIS A 142 19.93 13.43 -1.86
N HIS A 143 20.90 12.76 -1.24
CA HIS A 143 20.74 12.46 0.15
C HIS A 143 20.72 13.81 0.83
N LEU A 144 19.57 14.23 1.26
CA LEU A 144 19.49 15.21 2.28
C LEU A 144 20.16 14.57 3.49
N GLU A 145 21.44 14.87 3.65
CA GLU A 145 22.07 14.64 4.94
C GLU A 145 21.43 15.61 5.91
N LEU A 146 20.58 15.06 6.72
CA LEU A 146 20.03 15.78 7.85
C LEU A 146 21.02 15.74 9.01
#